data_c8da59ba05ccaf2e997e85b751bd6d1b
#
_entry.id   c8da59ba05ccaf2e997e85b751bd6d1b
#
_cell.length_a   1.000
_cell.length_b   1.000
_cell.length_c   1.000
_cell.angle_alpha   90.00
_cell.angle_beta   90.00
_cell.angle_gamma   90.00
#
_symmetry.space_group_name_H-M   'P 1'
#
loop_
_entity.id
_entity.type
_entity.pdbx_description
1 polymer ?
#
loop_
_entity_poly.entity_id
_entity_poly.type
_entity_poly.pdbx_seq_one_letter_code
_entity_poly.pdbx_strand_id
1 'polypeptide(L)'
;AHDDRLPPEVIEEARAAAHEAGLPFSEKPYRDGEDFNPYVFDGSMSIEDFELMHRMIEKERSEQMAEPILSGYLSNLGKYTEGRPAGEWVTFPTTAEHLKEVFDRIGIDFKHYEEWHFTEFQSTIPGLTEHLSEYSHPDELNYLGKLLEMQFDDDREKFIAAIEYGDHADSLQDIINLAQNLDCYWIYPSVHNEEEYGHYLVDELEEPELSDEVKRYFMYEEYGRDASINDDGMFTEKGYIYNNRNTFTEWYDGRDVPQEYRVTPQPPQPERPDPSKVEMDAAAPGQRMTPTAEQPQEPRPVIPIVLTSEKPAEKLKEITDRLEQGIAELFDSERYREYLKVMSKFHNYSFRNTVLIAMQKPDASLVAGFSAWK
;
A
#
# COMPACT_ATOMS: atom_id res chain seq x y z
N ALA A 1 46.34 13.69 -31.98
CA ALA A 1 45.41 13.83 -30.86
C ALA A 1 45.02 15.31 -30.78
N HIS A 2 43.80 15.64 -31.21
CA HIS A 2 43.24 16.98 -30.95
C HIS A 2 42.96 17.00 -29.42
N ASP A 3 43.49 18.00 -28.76
CA ASP A 3 43.21 18.31 -27.39
C ASP A 3 41.84 19.06 -27.40
N ASP A 4 40.78 18.31 -27.15
CA ASP A 4 39.42 18.84 -27.18
C ASP A 4 39.05 19.62 -25.90
N ARG A 5 40.04 20.05 -25.12
CA ARG A 5 39.83 20.89 -23.95
C ARG A 5 39.57 22.32 -24.37
N LEU A 6 38.56 22.90 -23.79
CA LEU A 6 38.32 24.34 -23.92
C LEU A 6 39.56 25.11 -23.43
N PRO A 7 39.89 26.26 -24.04
CA PRO A 7 40.98 27.09 -23.54
C PRO A 7 40.75 27.46 -22.08
N PRO A 8 41.81 27.50 -21.23
CA PRO A 8 41.69 27.81 -19.81
C PRO A 8 40.94 29.08 -19.51
N GLU A 9 41.02 30.07 -20.37
CA GLU A 9 40.29 31.35 -20.26
C GLU A 9 38.78 31.15 -20.38
N VAL A 10 38.34 30.26 -21.30
CA VAL A 10 36.93 29.92 -21.48
C VAL A 10 36.38 29.10 -20.29
N ILE A 11 37.20 28.21 -19.75
CA ILE A 11 36.81 27.43 -18.56
C ILE A 11 36.63 28.34 -17.32
N GLU A 12 37.51 29.30 -17.13
CA GLU A 12 37.41 30.27 -16.02
C GLU A 12 36.19 31.18 -16.17
N GLU A 13 35.92 31.65 -17.41
CA GLU A 13 34.76 32.48 -17.73
C GLU A 13 33.46 31.69 -17.51
N ALA A 14 33.39 30.42 -17.96
CA ALA A 14 32.25 29.52 -17.76
C ALA A 14 32.04 29.20 -16.28
N ARG A 15 33.14 28.99 -15.52
CA ARG A 15 33.05 28.75 -14.06
C ARG A 15 32.51 29.98 -13.31
N ALA A 16 32.98 31.18 -13.69
CA ALA A 16 32.50 32.42 -13.09
C ALA A 16 31.01 32.62 -13.36
N ALA A 17 30.60 32.40 -14.61
CA ALA A 17 29.23 32.52 -15.03
C ALA A 17 28.30 31.47 -14.37
N ALA A 18 28.73 30.22 -14.23
CA ALA A 18 28.00 29.19 -13.49
C ALA A 18 27.83 29.56 -12.01
N HIS A 19 28.88 30.10 -11.39
CA HIS A 19 28.82 30.56 -10.01
C HIS A 19 27.85 31.71 -9.81
N GLU A 20 27.83 32.67 -10.74
CA GLU A 20 26.89 33.81 -10.73
C GLU A 20 25.44 33.34 -10.89
N ALA A 21 25.22 32.32 -11.74
CA ALA A 21 23.91 31.71 -11.98
C ALA A 21 23.50 30.68 -10.89
N GLY A 22 24.38 30.35 -9.93
CA GLY A 22 24.12 29.36 -8.89
C GLY A 22 24.07 27.93 -9.41
N LEU A 23 24.69 27.65 -10.55
CA LEU A 23 24.71 26.34 -11.20
C LEU A 23 25.94 25.51 -10.78
N PRO A 24 25.82 24.17 -10.62
CA PRO A 24 26.96 23.30 -10.46
C PRO A 24 27.80 23.27 -11.75
N PHE A 25 29.12 23.39 -11.62
CA PHE A 25 30.06 23.45 -12.73
C PHE A 25 30.95 22.22 -12.80
N SER A 26 31.17 21.66 -14.02
CA SER A 26 32.11 20.58 -14.29
C SER A 26 33.22 21.04 -15.21
N GLU A 27 34.48 20.71 -14.90
CA GLU A 27 35.65 20.99 -15.77
C GLU A 27 35.78 20.01 -16.93
N LYS A 28 34.89 19.01 -17.02
CA LYS A 28 34.87 18.03 -18.12
C LYS A 28 33.74 18.40 -19.07
N PRO A 29 34.05 18.97 -20.24
CA PRO A 29 33.04 19.22 -21.24
C PRO A 29 32.45 17.90 -21.75
N TYR A 30 31.17 17.95 -22.13
CA TYR A 30 30.47 16.85 -22.79
C TYR A 30 31.18 16.45 -24.09
N ARG A 31 31.31 15.15 -24.32
CA ARG A 31 31.82 14.58 -25.57
C ARG A 31 30.74 13.73 -26.21
N ASP A 32 30.64 13.79 -27.54
CA ASP A 32 29.76 12.90 -28.30
C ASP A 32 30.02 11.44 -27.92
N GLY A 33 29.01 10.73 -27.42
CA GLY A 33 29.08 9.33 -26.97
C GLY A 33 29.32 9.14 -25.47
N GLU A 34 29.41 10.21 -24.67
CA GLU A 34 29.38 10.12 -23.19
C GLU A 34 27.99 10.52 -22.69
N ASP A 35 27.60 10.03 -21.52
CA ASP A 35 26.34 10.41 -20.88
C ASP A 35 26.36 11.91 -20.53
N PHE A 36 25.49 12.66 -21.18
CA PHE A 36 25.32 14.09 -20.93
C PHE A 36 24.60 14.28 -19.57
N ASN A 37 25.23 15.05 -18.67
CA ASN A 37 24.59 15.41 -17.41
C ASN A 37 23.89 16.79 -17.54
N PRO A 38 22.57 16.83 -17.67
CA PRO A 38 21.82 18.07 -17.86
C PRO A 38 21.76 18.98 -16.62
N TYR A 39 22.31 18.53 -15.49
CA TYR A 39 22.28 19.24 -14.22
C TYR A 39 23.62 19.91 -13.87
N VAL A 40 24.64 19.74 -14.74
CA VAL A 40 25.98 20.27 -14.48
C VAL A 40 26.43 21.07 -15.69
N PHE A 41 26.60 22.38 -15.50
CA PHE A 41 27.13 23.26 -16.54
C PHE A 41 28.63 23.02 -16.74
N ASP A 42 29.06 22.81 -17.96
CA ASP A 42 30.45 22.48 -18.33
C ASP A 42 31.09 23.48 -19.29
N GLY A 43 30.34 24.52 -19.67
CA GLY A 43 30.80 25.56 -20.60
C GLY A 43 30.78 25.14 -22.08
N SER A 44 30.23 23.97 -22.43
CA SER A 44 30.11 23.51 -23.81
C SER A 44 29.05 24.29 -24.63
N MET A 45 28.16 24.98 -23.93
CA MET A 45 27.12 25.86 -24.52
C MET A 45 27.01 27.18 -23.74
N SER A 46 26.18 28.10 -24.21
CA SER A 46 25.90 29.33 -23.46
C SER A 46 25.07 29.00 -22.19
N ILE A 47 25.18 29.86 -21.16
CA ILE A 47 24.35 29.69 -19.94
C ILE A 47 22.87 29.78 -20.27
N GLU A 48 22.48 30.66 -21.20
CA GLU A 48 21.08 30.83 -21.61
C GLU A 48 20.53 29.59 -22.27
N ASP A 49 21.34 28.90 -23.12
CA ASP A 49 20.97 27.63 -23.74
C ASP A 49 20.92 26.49 -22.72
N PHE A 50 21.85 26.46 -21.79
CA PHE A 50 21.86 25.47 -20.69
C PHE A 50 20.62 25.61 -19.78
N GLU A 51 20.28 26.83 -19.37
CA GLU A 51 19.08 27.09 -18.58
C GLU A 51 17.78 26.78 -19.34
N LEU A 52 17.77 27.05 -20.66
CA LEU A 52 16.63 26.68 -21.49
C LEU A 52 16.48 25.17 -21.58
N MET A 53 17.59 24.47 -21.85
CA MET A 53 17.61 23.01 -21.91
C MET A 53 17.23 22.39 -20.57
N HIS A 54 17.77 22.90 -19.47
CA HIS A 54 17.43 22.44 -18.12
C HIS A 54 15.93 22.62 -17.84
N ARG A 55 15.35 23.78 -18.19
CA ARG A 55 13.90 24.00 -18.09
C ARG A 55 13.07 23.06 -18.98
N MET A 56 13.56 22.72 -20.17
CA MET A 56 12.89 21.75 -21.05
C MET A 56 12.91 20.35 -20.44
N ILE A 57 14.05 19.92 -19.93
CA ILE A 57 14.21 18.61 -19.28
C ILE A 57 13.36 18.54 -18.01
N GLU A 58 13.39 19.56 -17.17
CA GLU A 58 12.53 19.63 -15.98
C GLU A 58 11.04 19.68 -16.35
N LYS A 59 10.68 20.30 -17.44
CA LYS A 59 9.31 20.28 -17.96
C LYS A 59 8.94 18.91 -18.49
N GLU A 60 9.78 18.26 -19.29
CA GLU A 60 9.57 16.88 -19.77
C GLU A 60 9.52 15.91 -18.59
N ARG A 61 10.41 16.06 -17.61
CA ARG A 61 10.39 15.25 -16.38
C ARG A 61 9.12 15.50 -15.56
N SER A 62 8.67 16.76 -15.44
CA SER A 62 7.41 17.07 -14.77
C SER A 62 6.20 16.61 -15.58
N GLU A 63 6.27 16.56 -16.90
CA GLU A 63 5.23 16.00 -17.77
C GLU A 63 5.27 14.45 -17.78
N GLN A 64 6.44 13.82 -17.67
CA GLN A 64 6.59 12.36 -17.44
C GLN A 64 6.23 11.97 -16.01
N MET A 65 6.46 12.85 -15.02
CA MET A 65 5.92 12.72 -13.67
C MET A 65 4.43 13.10 -13.58
N ALA A 66 3.82 13.57 -14.68
CA ALA A 66 2.41 13.91 -14.74
C ALA A 66 1.49 12.68 -14.89
N GLU A 67 2.04 11.50 -15.19
CA GLU A 67 1.28 10.27 -14.99
C GLU A 67 1.47 9.83 -13.54
N PRO A 68 0.40 9.86 -12.74
CA PRO A 68 0.49 9.50 -11.34
C PRO A 68 0.88 8.03 -11.19
N ILE A 69 1.82 7.74 -10.28
CA ILE A 69 2.24 6.36 -9.98
C ILE A 69 1.02 5.48 -9.70
N LEU A 70 0.05 6.04 -8.98
CA LEU A 70 -1.21 5.38 -8.65
C LEU A 70 -2.32 6.42 -8.53
N SER A 71 -3.47 6.15 -9.16
CA SER A 71 -4.70 6.94 -9.02
C SER A 71 -5.91 6.03 -8.89
N GLY A 72 -6.92 6.49 -8.16
CA GLY A 72 -8.20 5.80 -8.06
C GLY A 72 -9.37 6.76 -8.25
N TYR A 73 -10.41 6.33 -8.96
CA TYR A 73 -11.65 7.07 -9.07
C TYR A 73 -12.53 6.79 -7.85
N LEU A 74 -12.51 7.71 -6.90
CA LEU A 74 -13.21 7.63 -5.63
C LEU A 74 -14.65 8.11 -5.79
N SER A 75 -15.62 7.26 -5.47
CA SER A 75 -17.04 7.51 -5.62
C SER A 75 -17.79 7.44 -4.29
N ASN A 76 -18.80 8.29 -4.14
CA ASN A 76 -19.74 8.23 -3.03
C ASN A 76 -20.71 7.07 -3.26
N LEU A 77 -20.61 6.02 -2.44
CA LEU A 77 -21.39 4.79 -2.59
C LEU A 77 -22.90 5.03 -2.42
N GLY A 78 -23.30 5.86 -1.46
CA GLY A 78 -24.70 6.19 -1.23
C GLY A 78 -25.33 6.90 -2.43
N LYS A 79 -24.69 7.90 -2.99
CA LYS A 79 -25.16 8.59 -4.21
C LYS A 79 -25.14 7.68 -5.43
N TYR A 80 -24.15 6.79 -5.53
CA TYR A 80 -24.07 5.81 -6.60
C TYR A 80 -25.29 4.87 -6.60
N THR A 81 -25.67 4.35 -5.44
CA THR A 81 -26.83 3.46 -5.27
C THR A 81 -28.16 4.18 -5.52
N GLU A 82 -28.23 5.50 -5.30
CA GLU A 82 -29.38 6.33 -5.62
C GLU A 82 -29.50 6.70 -7.11
N GLY A 83 -28.55 6.26 -7.95
CA GLY A 83 -28.52 6.59 -9.38
C GLY A 83 -28.04 8.01 -9.68
N ARG A 84 -27.37 8.65 -8.75
CA ARG A 84 -26.76 10.00 -8.86
C ARG A 84 -25.25 9.93 -8.59
N PRO A 85 -24.47 9.23 -9.44
CA PRO A 85 -23.06 9.00 -9.16
C PRO A 85 -22.30 10.31 -9.00
N ALA A 86 -21.49 10.41 -7.97
CA ALA A 86 -20.58 11.51 -7.70
C ALA A 86 -19.22 10.92 -7.31
N GLY A 87 -18.19 11.23 -8.07
CA GLY A 87 -16.84 10.73 -7.84
C GLY A 87 -15.81 11.63 -8.49
N GLU A 88 -14.56 11.43 -8.09
CA GLU A 88 -13.41 12.21 -8.55
C GLU A 88 -12.15 11.35 -8.53
N TRP A 89 -11.21 11.61 -9.43
CA TRP A 89 -9.89 10.99 -9.43
C TRP A 89 -9.04 11.52 -8.26
N VAL A 90 -8.46 10.61 -7.51
CA VAL A 90 -7.49 10.88 -6.44
C VAL A 90 -6.17 10.25 -6.82
N THR A 91 -5.13 11.05 -6.87
CA THR A 91 -3.74 10.60 -7.09
C THR A 91 -3.09 10.27 -5.76
N PHE A 92 -2.37 9.16 -5.70
CA PHE A 92 -1.61 8.75 -4.53
C PHE A 92 -0.10 8.76 -4.84
N PRO A 93 0.74 9.28 -3.90
CA PRO A 93 0.34 9.79 -2.59
C PRO A 93 -0.39 11.12 -2.63
N THR A 94 -1.26 11.34 -1.67
CA THR A 94 -2.06 12.56 -1.50
C THR A 94 -1.89 13.16 -0.09
N THR A 95 -2.52 14.30 0.16
CA THR A 95 -2.58 14.91 1.51
C THR A 95 -3.97 14.76 2.13
N ALA A 96 -4.03 14.84 3.46
CA ALA A 96 -5.30 14.77 4.19
C ALA A 96 -6.23 15.95 3.83
N GLU A 97 -5.66 17.13 3.56
CA GLU A 97 -6.39 18.31 3.13
C GLU A 97 -7.04 18.09 1.76
N HIS A 98 -6.24 17.59 0.79
CA HIS A 98 -6.74 17.32 -0.56
C HIS A 98 -7.84 16.24 -0.56
N LEU A 99 -7.62 15.13 0.16
CA LEU A 99 -8.63 14.07 0.24
C LEU A 99 -9.90 14.57 0.91
N LYS A 100 -9.81 15.43 1.92
CA LYS A 100 -10.97 16.07 2.55
C LYS A 100 -11.73 16.94 1.56
N GLU A 101 -11.05 17.75 0.75
CA GLU A 101 -11.68 18.55 -0.29
C GLU A 101 -12.40 17.68 -1.33
N VAL A 102 -11.82 16.55 -1.71
CA VAL A 102 -12.46 15.56 -2.60
C VAL A 102 -13.74 15.01 -1.93
N PHE A 103 -13.66 14.60 -0.67
CA PHE A 103 -14.84 14.12 0.07
C PHE A 103 -15.97 15.16 0.11
N ASP A 104 -15.61 16.42 0.37
CA ASP A 104 -16.58 17.52 0.38
C ASP A 104 -17.23 17.71 -1.01
N ARG A 105 -16.45 17.63 -2.10
CA ARG A 105 -16.94 17.76 -3.49
C ARG A 105 -17.84 16.61 -3.92
N ILE A 106 -17.51 15.38 -3.58
CA ILE A 106 -18.34 14.20 -3.90
C ILE A 106 -19.50 14.02 -2.92
N GLY A 107 -19.47 14.79 -1.80
CA GLY A 107 -20.55 14.87 -0.81
C GLY A 107 -20.53 13.76 0.22
N ILE A 108 -19.37 13.29 0.64
CA ILE A 108 -19.21 12.46 1.84
C ILE A 108 -19.15 13.39 3.04
N ASP A 109 -20.14 13.29 3.93
CA ASP A 109 -20.32 14.20 5.07
C ASP A 109 -20.29 13.50 6.44
N PHE A 110 -20.07 12.18 6.45
CA PHE A 110 -20.08 11.32 7.64
C PHE A 110 -21.38 11.40 8.48
N LYS A 111 -22.47 11.84 7.86
CA LYS A 111 -23.81 11.94 8.49
C LYS A 111 -24.89 11.27 7.66
N HIS A 112 -24.95 11.59 6.37
CA HIS A 112 -25.92 11.06 5.42
C HIS A 112 -25.24 10.12 4.42
N TYR A 113 -23.99 10.46 4.04
CA TYR A 113 -23.17 9.68 3.15
C TYR A 113 -21.82 9.44 3.86
N GLU A 114 -21.61 8.21 4.30
CA GLU A 114 -20.45 7.80 5.10
C GLU A 114 -19.53 6.87 4.34
N GLU A 115 -20.03 6.25 3.27
CA GLU A 115 -19.34 5.17 2.55
C GLU A 115 -18.87 5.63 1.18
N TRP A 116 -17.70 5.16 0.82
CA TRP A 116 -17.07 5.36 -0.48
C TRP A 116 -16.60 4.02 -1.06
N HIS A 117 -16.34 4.02 -2.36
CA HIS A 117 -15.69 2.91 -3.05
C HIS A 117 -14.90 3.45 -4.24
N PHE A 118 -13.94 2.67 -4.70
CA PHE A 118 -13.22 2.96 -5.93
C PHE A 118 -13.85 2.20 -7.09
N THR A 119 -14.08 2.89 -8.20
CA THR A 119 -14.68 2.27 -9.39
C THR A 119 -13.64 1.95 -10.46
N GLU A 120 -12.49 2.62 -10.42
CA GLU A 120 -11.43 2.46 -11.40
C GLU A 120 -10.09 2.84 -10.78
N PHE A 121 -9.02 2.15 -11.19
CA PHE A 121 -7.64 2.48 -10.83
C PHE A 121 -6.79 2.66 -12.08
N GLN A 122 -5.79 3.54 -11.98
CA GLN A 122 -4.77 3.75 -13.01
C GLN A 122 -3.40 3.78 -12.33
N SER A 123 -2.41 3.16 -12.98
CA SER A 123 -1.03 3.14 -12.49
C SER A 123 -0.04 3.11 -13.64
N THR A 124 1.10 3.76 -13.45
CA THR A 124 2.27 3.62 -14.33
C THR A 124 3.03 2.32 -14.09
N ILE A 125 2.70 1.59 -13.00
CA ILE A 125 3.30 0.30 -12.69
C ILE A 125 2.43 -0.81 -13.28
N PRO A 126 2.94 -1.58 -14.26
CA PRO A 126 2.21 -2.68 -14.87
C PRO A 126 1.79 -3.72 -13.83
N GLY A 127 0.57 -4.26 -13.97
CA GLY A 127 0.04 -5.30 -13.07
C GLY A 127 -0.47 -4.78 -11.72
N LEU A 128 -0.02 -3.62 -11.23
CA LEU A 128 -0.38 -3.13 -9.89
C LEU A 128 -1.89 -3.04 -9.65
N THR A 129 -2.64 -2.55 -10.63
CA THR A 129 -4.09 -2.32 -10.48
C THR A 129 -4.90 -3.60 -10.30
N GLU A 130 -4.36 -4.76 -10.70
CA GLU A 130 -5.02 -6.06 -10.57
C GLU A 130 -5.10 -6.54 -9.11
N HIS A 131 -4.23 -6.00 -8.26
CA HIS A 131 -4.15 -6.32 -6.83
C HIS A 131 -4.93 -5.33 -5.95
N LEU A 132 -5.62 -4.35 -6.56
CA LEU A 132 -6.42 -3.35 -5.87
C LEU A 132 -7.90 -3.71 -5.90
N SER A 133 -8.59 -3.43 -4.81
CA SER A 133 -10.03 -3.71 -4.66
C SER A 133 -10.84 -2.42 -4.67
N GLU A 134 -12.09 -2.49 -5.12
CA GLU A 134 -13.06 -1.40 -4.99
C GLU A 134 -13.22 -0.91 -3.55
N TYR A 135 -12.86 -1.75 -2.56
CA TYR A 135 -12.90 -1.44 -1.12
C TYR A 135 -11.53 -1.10 -0.53
N SER A 136 -10.50 -0.90 -1.36
CA SER A 136 -9.19 -0.46 -0.87
C SER A 136 -9.31 0.83 -0.08
N HIS A 137 -8.59 0.91 1.05
CA HIS A 137 -8.67 2.08 1.91
C HIS A 137 -7.74 3.19 1.41
N PRO A 138 -8.17 4.48 1.36
CA PRO A 138 -7.31 5.57 0.91
C PRO A 138 -5.98 5.69 1.67
N ASP A 139 -5.95 5.35 2.96
CA ASP A 139 -4.72 5.38 3.75
C ASP A 139 -3.73 4.30 3.31
N GLU A 140 -4.20 3.10 2.92
CA GLU A 140 -3.34 2.03 2.38
C GLU A 140 -2.80 2.40 1.00
N LEU A 141 -3.65 2.97 0.14
CA LEU A 141 -3.22 3.46 -1.18
C LEU A 141 -2.21 4.60 -1.04
N ASN A 142 -2.39 5.47 -0.05
CA ASN A 142 -1.45 6.54 0.26
C ASN A 142 -0.13 6.00 0.81
N TYR A 143 -0.19 4.97 1.65
CA TYR A 143 1.00 4.28 2.15
C TYR A 143 1.79 3.65 1.02
N LEU A 144 1.13 2.88 0.16
CA LEU A 144 1.77 2.32 -1.04
C LEU A 144 2.34 3.41 -1.94
N GLY A 145 1.56 4.46 -2.24
CA GLY A 145 2.00 5.57 -3.06
C GLY A 145 3.27 6.25 -2.52
N LYS A 146 3.37 6.42 -1.20
CA LYS A 146 4.58 6.95 -0.55
C LYS A 146 5.78 6.02 -0.67
N LEU A 147 5.60 4.72 -0.49
CA LEU A 147 6.68 3.76 -0.66
C LEU A 147 7.21 3.78 -2.09
N LEU A 148 6.32 3.80 -3.08
CA LEU A 148 6.67 3.82 -4.50
C LEU A 148 7.33 5.15 -4.93
N GLU A 149 6.92 6.29 -4.35
CA GLU A 149 7.54 7.59 -4.59
C GLU A 149 9.01 7.64 -4.10
N MET A 150 9.31 6.89 -3.04
CA MET A 150 10.65 6.83 -2.44
C MET A 150 11.59 5.85 -3.15
N GLN A 151 11.10 4.98 -4.03
CA GLN A 151 11.91 4.02 -4.76
C GLN A 151 12.74 4.69 -5.85
N PHE A 152 13.99 4.23 -5.99
CA PHE A 152 14.82 4.54 -7.16
C PHE A 152 14.36 3.75 -8.38
N ASP A 153 14.81 4.13 -9.56
CA ASP A 153 14.40 3.50 -10.82
C ASP A 153 14.70 1.99 -10.84
N ASP A 154 15.87 1.57 -10.37
CA ASP A 154 16.27 0.16 -10.28
C ASP A 154 15.33 -0.64 -9.32
N ASP A 155 14.95 -0.06 -8.18
CA ASP A 155 14.02 -0.67 -7.23
C ASP A 155 12.62 -0.77 -7.82
N ARG A 156 12.22 0.22 -8.61
CA ARG A 156 10.93 0.22 -9.31
C ARG A 156 10.85 -0.87 -10.38
N GLU A 157 11.89 -1.06 -11.17
CA GLU A 157 11.96 -2.16 -12.15
C GLU A 157 11.92 -3.52 -11.45
N LYS A 158 12.65 -3.65 -10.36
CA LYS A 158 12.64 -4.85 -9.52
C LYS A 158 11.27 -5.10 -8.89
N PHE A 159 10.58 -4.06 -8.44
CA PHE A 159 9.23 -4.15 -7.91
C PHE A 159 8.23 -4.62 -8.97
N ILE A 160 8.33 -4.09 -10.20
CA ILE A 160 7.49 -4.55 -11.34
C ILE A 160 7.72 -6.04 -11.60
N ALA A 161 8.99 -6.47 -11.68
CA ALA A 161 9.32 -7.87 -11.88
C ALA A 161 8.81 -8.76 -10.72
N ALA A 162 8.88 -8.27 -9.48
CA ALA A 162 8.41 -9.02 -8.31
C ALA A 162 6.87 -9.15 -8.26
N ILE A 163 6.12 -8.16 -8.73
CA ILE A 163 4.66 -8.28 -8.93
C ILE A 163 4.36 -9.36 -9.96
N GLU A 164 5.07 -9.35 -11.11
CA GLU A 164 4.89 -10.35 -12.17
C GLU A 164 5.28 -11.75 -11.70
N TYR A 165 6.33 -11.87 -10.88
CA TYR A 165 6.75 -13.13 -10.26
C TYR A 165 5.66 -13.72 -9.35
N GLY A 166 4.88 -12.89 -8.66
CA GLY A 166 3.65 -13.25 -7.98
C GLY A 166 3.79 -13.72 -6.53
N ASP A 167 5.01 -13.88 -6.01
CA ASP A 167 5.20 -14.15 -4.58
C ASP A 167 4.83 -12.90 -3.77
N HIS A 168 4.00 -13.08 -2.75
CA HIS A 168 3.54 -11.99 -1.89
C HIS A 168 2.85 -10.84 -2.66
N ALA A 169 1.97 -11.18 -3.63
CA ALA A 169 1.25 -10.22 -4.45
C ALA A 169 -0.27 -10.45 -4.50
N ASP A 170 -0.85 -11.20 -3.55
CA ASP A 170 -2.29 -11.57 -3.57
C ASP A 170 -3.22 -10.45 -3.12
N SER A 171 -2.72 -9.44 -2.42
CA SER A 171 -3.53 -8.37 -1.83
C SER A 171 -2.76 -7.04 -1.75
N LEU A 172 -3.49 -5.93 -1.51
CA LEU A 172 -2.86 -4.62 -1.26
C LEU A 172 -1.90 -4.66 -0.06
N GLN A 173 -2.22 -5.43 0.99
CA GLN A 173 -1.31 -5.68 2.11
C GLN A 173 0.00 -6.33 1.65
N ASP A 174 -0.10 -7.36 0.81
CA ASP A 174 1.08 -8.06 0.30
C ASP A 174 1.92 -7.14 -0.58
N ILE A 175 1.30 -6.36 -1.44
CA ILE A 175 1.98 -5.37 -2.30
C ILE A 175 2.71 -4.29 -1.46
N ILE A 176 2.09 -3.81 -0.38
CA ILE A 176 2.75 -2.87 0.55
C ILE A 176 3.97 -3.52 1.21
N ASN A 177 3.87 -4.78 1.62
CA ASN A 177 4.99 -5.51 2.20
C ASN A 177 6.05 -5.84 1.13
N LEU A 178 5.65 -6.21 -0.08
CA LEU A 178 6.55 -6.47 -1.20
C LEU A 178 7.41 -5.24 -1.52
N ALA A 179 6.81 -4.05 -1.55
CA ALA A 179 7.53 -2.78 -1.77
C ALA A 179 8.63 -2.51 -0.72
N GLN A 180 8.55 -3.13 0.46
CA GLN A 180 9.49 -2.98 1.57
C GLN A 180 10.48 -4.16 1.71
N ASN A 181 10.33 -5.20 0.89
CA ASN A 181 11.14 -6.43 0.95
C ASN A 181 11.77 -6.78 -0.40
N LEU A 182 12.11 -5.78 -1.20
CA LEU A 182 12.74 -6.01 -2.50
C LEU A 182 14.13 -6.68 -2.39
N ASP A 183 14.76 -6.63 -1.23
CA ASP A 183 15.99 -7.36 -0.92
C ASP A 183 15.81 -8.88 -0.82
N CYS A 184 14.57 -9.36 -0.77
CA CYS A 184 14.23 -10.78 -0.87
C CYS A 184 14.32 -11.34 -2.30
N TYR A 185 14.54 -10.49 -3.29
CA TYR A 185 14.60 -10.88 -4.69
C TYR A 185 15.92 -10.46 -5.33
N TRP A 186 16.43 -11.31 -6.21
CA TRP A 186 17.49 -10.97 -7.14
C TRP A 186 16.90 -10.77 -8.52
N ILE A 187 17.37 -9.76 -9.23
CA ILE A 187 17.00 -9.49 -10.63
C ILE A 187 18.25 -9.36 -11.48
N TYR A 188 18.22 -9.94 -12.67
CA TYR A 188 19.21 -9.79 -13.72
C TYR A 188 18.56 -9.12 -14.93
N PRO A 189 18.62 -7.77 -15.05
CA PRO A 189 17.87 -7.00 -16.03
C PRO A 189 18.20 -7.33 -17.49
N SER A 190 19.40 -7.85 -17.77
CA SER A 190 19.86 -8.20 -19.12
C SER A 190 19.55 -9.64 -19.53
N VAL A 191 18.82 -10.39 -18.70
CA VAL A 191 18.57 -11.82 -18.89
C VAL A 191 17.10 -12.07 -19.11
N HIS A 192 16.69 -12.44 -20.33
CA HIS A 192 15.28 -12.60 -20.71
C HIS A 192 14.91 -14.02 -21.18
N ASN A 193 15.86 -14.94 -21.27
CA ASN A 193 15.67 -16.33 -21.68
C ASN A 193 16.75 -17.24 -21.10
N GLU A 194 16.56 -18.54 -21.27
CA GLU A 194 17.43 -19.56 -20.72
C GLU A 194 18.86 -19.48 -21.26
N GLU A 195 19.03 -19.17 -22.56
CA GLU A 195 20.35 -19.05 -23.18
C GLU A 195 21.13 -17.86 -22.58
N GLU A 196 20.49 -16.70 -22.47
CA GLU A 196 21.08 -15.52 -21.84
C GLU A 196 21.42 -15.78 -20.36
N TYR A 197 20.55 -16.52 -19.65
CA TYR A 197 20.84 -16.90 -18.26
C TYR A 197 22.03 -17.83 -18.17
N GLY A 198 22.14 -18.82 -19.03
CA GLY A 198 23.31 -19.69 -19.11
C GLY A 198 24.60 -18.92 -19.39
N HIS A 199 24.57 -17.96 -20.32
CA HIS A 199 25.68 -17.06 -20.60
C HIS A 199 26.04 -16.20 -19.39
N TYR A 200 25.05 -15.62 -18.73
CA TYR A 200 25.24 -14.79 -17.54
C TYR A 200 25.95 -15.57 -16.43
N LEU A 201 25.50 -16.80 -16.15
CA LEU A 201 26.09 -17.65 -15.10
C LEU A 201 27.56 -18.02 -15.44
N VAL A 202 27.82 -18.41 -16.67
CA VAL A 202 29.13 -18.94 -17.06
C VAL A 202 30.14 -17.84 -17.41
N ASP A 203 29.68 -16.77 -18.07
CA ASP A 203 30.58 -15.75 -18.61
C ASP A 203 30.76 -14.56 -17.69
N GLU A 204 29.69 -14.18 -16.92
CA GLU A 204 29.74 -13.03 -16.00
C GLU A 204 30.03 -13.48 -14.55
N LEU A 205 29.33 -14.54 -14.08
CA LEU A 205 29.56 -15.05 -12.72
C LEU A 205 30.66 -16.10 -12.60
N GLU A 206 31.15 -16.62 -13.75
CA GLU A 206 32.14 -17.70 -13.80
C GLU A 206 31.70 -18.97 -13.04
N GLU A 207 30.41 -19.26 -13.03
CA GLU A 207 29.79 -20.41 -12.36
C GLU A 207 29.13 -21.37 -13.39
N PRO A 208 29.77 -22.49 -13.78
CA PRO A 208 31.10 -22.97 -13.38
C PRO A 208 32.24 -22.26 -14.12
N GLU A 209 33.40 -22.19 -13.49
CA GLU A 209 34.65 -21.73 -14.15
C GLU A 209 35.03 -22.68 -15.28
N LEU A 210 34.94 -22.22 -16.52
CA LEU A 210 35.22 -23.00 -17.72
C LEU A 210 36.35 -22.35 -18.52
N SER A 211 37.21 -23.18 -19.13
CA SER A 211 38.19 -22.67 -20.08
C SER A 211 37.53 -22.23 -21.39
N ASP A 212 38.14 -21.25 -22.11
CA ASP A 212 37.61 -20.75 -23.39
C ASP A 212 37.43 -21.87 -24.44
N GLU A 213 38.18 -22.97 -24.33
CA GLU A 213 38.07 -24.12 -25.22
C GLU A 213 36.78 -24.91 -24.93
N VAL A 214 36.40 -25.04 -23.65
CA VAL A 214 35.17 -25.72 -23.21
C VAL A 214 33.93 -24.86 -23.46
N LYS A 215 34.02 -23.55 -23.22
CA LYS A 215 32.95 -22.60 -23.47
C LYS A 215 32.39 -22.66 -24.90
N ARG A 216 33.23 -22.96 -25.90
CA ARG A 216 32.82 -23.09 -27.33
C ARG A 216 31.85 -24.24 -27.60
N TYR A 217 31.79 -25.23 -26.72
CA TYR A 217 30.94 -26.41 -26.85
C TYR A 217 29.97 -26.55 -25.72
N PHE A 218 29.88 -25.51 -24.84
CA PHE A 218 28.98 -25.54 -23.70
C PHE A 218 27.54 -25.31 -24.14
N MET A 219 26.62 -26.01 -23.50
CA MET A 219 25.20 -25.96 -23.80
C MET A 219 24.54 -24.91 -22.86
N TYR A 220 24.67 -23.65 -23.24
CA TYR A 220 24.23 -22.52 -22.41
C TYR A 220 22.71 -22.54 -22.14
N GLU A 221 21.90 -22.79 -23.15
CA GLU A 221 20.43 -22.83 -23.01
C GLU A 221 20.00 -23.93 -22.04
N GLU A 222 20.51 -25.16 -22.17
CA GLU A 222 20.16 -26.25 -21.28
C GLU A 222 20.63 -25.99 -19.84
N TYR A 223 21.84 -25.42 -19.69
CA TYR A 223 22.38 -25.06 -18.39
C TYR A 223 21.54 -23.95 -17.72
N GLY A 224 21.18 -22.89 -18.45
CA GLY A 224 20.35 -21.80 -17.94
C GLY A 224 18.94 -22.27 -17.60
N ARG A 225 18.38 -23.20 -18.39
CA ARG A 225 17.07 -23.81 -18.09
C ARG A 225 17.12 -24.60 -16.78
N ASP A 226 18.11 -25.48 -16.63
CA ASP A 226 18.25 -26.26 -15.40
C ASP A 226 18.48 -25.37 -14.17
N ALA A 227 19.26 -24.29 -14.32
CA ALA A 227 19.49 -23.31 -13.28
C ALA A 227 18.20 -22.56 -12.91
N SER A 228 17.44 -22.09 -13.90
CA SER A 228 16.18 -21.36 -13.65
C SER A 228 15.14 -22.21 -12.93
N ILE A 229 15.09 -23.51 -13.23
CA ILE A 229 14.21 -24.46 -12.50
C ILE A 229 14.70 -24.65 -11.06
N ASN A 230 16.01 -24.72 -10.83
CA ASN A 230 16.56 -24.91 -9.49
C ASN A 230 16.37 -23.67 -8.60
N ASP A 231 16.41 -22.47 -9.18
CA ASP A 231 16.22 -21.21 -8.49
C ASP A 231 14.74 -20.89 -8.25
N ASP A 232 13.85 -21.63 -8.93
CA ASP A 232 12.40 -21.35 -8.98
C ASP A 232 12.15 -19.93 -9.53
N GLY A 233 12.97 -19.50 -10.50
CA GLY A 233 12.97 -18.16 -11.06
C GLY A 233 12.06 -18.01 -12.26
N MET A 234 11.85 -16.76 -12.68
CA MET A 234 10.96 -16.38 -13.77
C MET A 234 11.62 -15.34 -14.70
N PHE A 235 11.43 -15.51 -16.00
CA PHE A 235 11.80 -14.51 -17.00
C PHE A 235 10.64 -13.53 -17.16
N THR A 236 10.87 -12.26 -16.82
CA THR A 236 9.90 -11.17 -16.91
C THR A 236 10.31 -10.18 -18.00
N GLU A 237 9.43 -9.21 -18.30
CA GLU A 237 9.80 -8.11 -19.20
C GLU A 237 10.97 -7.26 -18.67
N LYS A 238 11.22 -7.27 -17.34
CA LYS A 238 12.29 -6.52 -16.67
C LYS A 238 13.57 -7.34 -16.48
N GLY A 239 13.60 -8.59 -16.89
CA GLY A 239 14.72 -9.51 -16.75
C GLY A 239 14.37 -10.76 -15.95
N TYR A 240 15.38 -11.56 -15.63
CA TYR A 240 15.21 -12.76 -14.84
C TYR A 240 15.16 -12.42 -13.35
N ILE A 241 14.14 -12.91 -12.65
CA ILE A 241 13.93 -12.69 -11.22
C ILE A 241 13.75 -14.02 -10.48
N TYR A 242 14.26 -14.08 -9.25
CA TYR A 242 14.00 -15.19 -8.33
C TYR A 242 14.06 -14.74 -6.88
N ASN A 243 13.39 -15.49 -6.00
CA ASN A 243 13.42 -15.28 -4.55
C ASN A 243 14.73 -15.81 -3.97
N ASN A 244 15.55 -14.96 -3.35
CA ASN A 244 16.84 -15.30 -2.79
C ASN A 244 16.76 -15.95 -1.41
N ARG A 245 15.54 -16.22 -0.93
CA ARG A 245 15.24 -16.85 0.37
C ARG A 245 15.66 -16.04 1.60
N ASN A 246 15.89 -14.74 1.44
CA ASN A 246 15.97 -13.84 2.59
C ASN A 246 14.65 -13.84 3.34
N THR A 247 14.69 -13.47 4.62
CA THR A 247 13.48 -13.45 5.46
C THR A 247 12.57 -12.31 5.02
N PHE A 248 11.41 -12.65 4.43
CA PHE A 248 10.36 -11.69 4.14
C PHE A 248 9.71 -11.25 5.46
N THR A 249 9.64 -9.94 5.70
CA THR A 249 9.09 -9.37 6.92
C THR A 249 7.76 -8.68 6.63
N GLU A 250 6.69 -9.12 7.28
CA GLU A 250 5.40 -8.44 7.22
C GLU A 250 5.43 -7.17 8.09
N TRP A 251 5.90 -6.05 7.52
CA TRP A 251 5.93 -4.74 8.18
C TRP A 251 4.55 -4.16 8.41
N TYR A 252 3.61 -4.51 7.55
CA TYR A 252 2.22 -4.09 7.60
C TYR A 252 1.30 -5.31 7.72
N ASP A 253 0.48 -5.35 8.76
CA ASP A 253 -0.40 -6.49 9.09
C ASP A 253 -1.84 -6.33 8.55
N GLY A 254 -2.09 -5.34 7.68
CA GLY A 254 -3.39 -5.07 7.08
C GLY A 254 -4.40 -4.38 8.01
N ARG A 255 -3.96 -3.83 9.15
CA ARG A 255 -4.88 -3.24 10.14
C ARG A 255 -4.66 -1.76 10.37
N ASP A 256 -3.45 -1.42 10.81
CA ASP A 256 -3.14 -0.06 11.26
C ASP A 256 -2.07 0.56 10.36
N VAL A 257 -2.50 1.36 9.39
CA VAL A 257 -1.57 2.19 8.59
C VAL A 257 -0.84 3.15 9.52
N PRO A 258 0.50 3.29 9.43
CA PRO A 258 1.27 4.23 10.23
C PRO A 258 0.72 5.67 10.10
N GLN A 259 0.75 6.42 11.19
CA GLN A 259 0.07 7.72 11.28
C GLN A 259 0.53 8.73 10.21
N GLU A 260 1.80 8.68 9.81
CA GLU A 260 2.40 9.53 8.78
C GLU A 260 1.82 9.32 7.38
N TYR A 261 1.18 8.18 7.13
CA TYR A 261 0.57 7.84 5.83
C TYR A 261 -0.95 8.01 5.83
N ARG A 262 -1.57 8.28 6.99
CA ARG A 262 -3.03 8.43 7.08
C ARG A 262 -3.48 9.76 6.52
N VAL A 263 -4.45 9.70 5.61
CA VAL A 263 -5.02 10.87 4.91
C VAL A 263 -6.53 10.94 5.02
N THR A 264 -7.17 9.85 5.41
CA THR A 264 -8.64 9.79 5.51
C THR A 264 -9.14 10.70 6.64
N PRO A 265 -10.05 11.64 6.34
CA PRO A 265 -10.66 12.49 7.34
C PRO A 265 -11.35 11.66 8.42
N GLN A 266 -11.08 11.95 9.67
CA GLN A 266 -11.79 11.33 10.78
C GLN A 266 -13.23 11.86 10.85
N PRO A 267 -14.23 10.99 11.06
CA PRO A 267 -15.59 11.47 11.32
C PRO A 267 -15.57 12.45 12.50
N PRO A 268 -16.39 13.53 12.46
CA PRO A 268 -16.43 14.49 13.53
C PRO A 268 -16.75 13.77 14.84
N GLN A 269 -15.86 13.90 15.82
CA GLN A 269 -16.13 13.34 17.14
C GLN A 269 -17.43 13.95 17.67
N PRO A 270 -18.37 13.15 18.18
CA PRO A 270 -19.56 13.67 18.78
C PRO A 270 -19.15 14.67 19.86
N GLU A 271 -19.60 15.91 19.73
CA GLU A 271 -19.36 16.95 20.73
C GLU A 271 -19.78 16.39 22.09
N ARG A 272 -18.84 16.32 23.03
CA ARG A 272 -19.17 15.96 24.41
C ARG A 272 -20.22 16.96 24.86
N PRO A 273 -21.41 16.51 25.33
CA PRO A 273 -22.40 17.42 25.83
C PRO A 273 -21.75 18.37 26.85
N ASP A 274 -21.87 19.66 26.62
CA ASP A 274 -21.35 20.67 27.53
C ASP A 274 -22.03 20.45 28.91
N PRO A 275 -21.27 20.09 29.97
CA PRO A 275 -21.84 19.82 31.28
C PRO A 275 -22.65 20.99 31.83
N SER A 276 -22.42 22.20 31.31
CA SER A 276 -23.15 23.41 31.72
C SER A 276 -24.51 23.58 31.01
N LYS A 277 -24.74 22.79 29.94
CA LYS A 277 -26.00 22.79 29.17
C LYS A 277 -26.92 21.60 29.49
N VAL A 278 -26.51 20.72 30.39
CA VAL A 278 -27.40 19.71 30.94
C VAL A 278 -28.34 20.45 31.88
N GLU A 279 -29.44 20.99 31.35
CA GLU A 279 -30.58 21.38 32.20
C GLU A 279 -31.03 20.11 32.93
N MET A 280 -30.65 20.01 34.21
CA MET A 280 -31.34 19.13 35.12
C MET A 280 -32.77 19.71 35.23
N ASP A 281 -33.72 19.08 34.57
CA ASP A 281 -35.12 19.29 34.87
C ASP A 281 -35.27 19.04 36.37
N ALA A 282 -35.27 20.14 37.11
CA ALA A 282 -35.53 20.12 38.53
C ALA A 282 -36.95 19.62 38.72
N ALA A 283 -37.11 18.34 38.96
CA ALA A 283 -38.38 17.77 39.35
C ALA A 283 -38.95 18.60 40.50
N ALA A 284 -40.17 19.08 40.32
CA ALA A 284 -40.85 19.84 41.32
C ALA A 284 -40.83 19.10 42.66
N PRO A 285 -40.61 19.79 43.80
CA PRO A 285 -40.49 19.14 45.10
C PRO A 285 -41.85 18.52 45.49
N GLY A 286 -41.95 17.20 45.44
CA GLY A 286 -43.14 16.51 45.92
C GLY A 286 -43.40 15.10 45.41
N GLN A 287 -42.74 14.62 44.40
CA GLN A 287 -42.90 13.23 43.97
C GLN A 287 -41.61 12.43 44.24
N ARG A 288 -41.59 11.70 45.36
CA ARG A 288 -40.72 10.56 45.56
C ARG A 288 -41.11 9.52 44.53
N MET A 289 -40.42 9.47 43.41
CA MET A 289 -40.39 8.27 42.58
C MET A 289 -39.63 7.20 43.36
N THR A 290 -40.35 6.24 43.87
CA THR A 290 -39.76 4.95 44.26
C THR A 290 -39.02 4.41 43.06
N PRO A 291 -37.77 3.93 43.21
CA PRO A 291 -37.09 3.21 42.13
C PRO A 291 -38.02 2.05 41.75
N THR A 292 -38.51 2.06 40.54
CA THR A 292 -39.11 0.84 39.97
C THR A 292 -38.01 -0.18 39.97
N ALA A 293 -38.14 -1.15 40.85
CA ALA A 293 -37.25 -2.31 40.88
C ALA A 293 -37.29 -2.90 39.46
N GLU A 294 -36.15 -2.84 38.79
CA GLU A 294 -35.93 -3.67 37.61
C GLU A 294 -36.31 -5.08 38.02
N GLN A 295 -37.37 -5.59 37.41
CA GLN A 295 -37.70 -7.01 37.56
C GLN A 295 -36.44 -7.77 37.17
N PRO A 296 -35.96 -8.76 37.94
CA PRO A 296 -34.89 -9.60 37.56
C PRO A 296 -35.24 -10.25 36.23
N GLN A 297 -34.63 -9.79 35.16
CA GLN A 297 -34.73 -10.49 33.89
C GLN A 297 -34.11 -11.86 34.14
N GLU A 298 -34.89 -12.91 33.94
CA GLU A 298 -34.37 -14.28 33.98
C GLU A 298 -33.10 -14.35 33.12
N PRO A 299 -32.02 -14.98 33.60
CA PRO A 299 -30.80 -15.10 32.80
C PRO A 299 -31.15 -15.86 31.54
N ARG A 300 -31.10 -15.13 30.38
CA ARG A 300 -31.35 -15.72 29.07
C ARG A 300 -30.32 -16.82 28.82
N PRO A 301 -30.71 -17.93 28.17
CA PRO A 301 -29.78 -19.01 27.94
C PRO A 301 -28.62 -18.54 27.09
N VAL A 302 -27.45 -18.39 27.68
CA VAL A 302 -26.17 -18.24 27.00
C VAL A 302 -25.95 -19.55 26.25
N ILE A 303 -25.62 -19.46 24.95
CA ILE A 303 -25.24 -20.64 24.17
C ILE A 303 -23.74 -20.85 24.37
N PRO A 304 -23.32 -21.68 25.31
CA PRO A 304 -21.90 -21.88 25.55
C PRO A 304 -21.29 -22.64 24.37
N ILE A 305 -20.20 -22.11 23.80
CA ILE A 305 -19.41 -22.83 22.83
C ILE A 305 -18.54 -23.83 23.62
N VAL A 306 -19.08 -25.02 23.81
CA VAL A 306 -18.34 -26.13 24.39
C VAL A 306 -17.66 -26.89 23.26
N LEU A 307 -16.33 -26.79 23.18
CA LEU A 307 -15.53 -27.54 22.21
C LEU A 307 -15.34 -28.96 22.73
N THR A 308 -15.85 -29.93 22.00
CA THR A 308 -15.79 -31.37 22.38
C THR A 308 -14.64 -32.10 21.70
N SER A 309 -14.10 -31.54 20.60
CA SER A 309 -13.01 -32.17 19.86
C SER A 309 -11.64 -31.84 20.43
N GLU A 310 -10.70 -32.78 20.39
CA GLU A 310 -9.31 -32.54 20.78
C GLU A 310 -8.41 -32.05 19.64
N LYS A 311 -8.78 -32.32 18.38
CA LYS A 311 -7.99 -31.99 17.21
C LYS A 311 -8.24 -30.54 16.72
N PRO A 312 -7.22 -29.78 16.40
CA PRO A 312 -7.37 -28.39 16.00
C PRO A 312 -8.32 -28.15 14.83
N ALA A 313 -8.31 -28.99 13.79
CA ALA A 313 -9.18 -28.88 12.62
C ALA A 313 -10.66 -29.13 12.95
N GLU A 314 -10.93 -30.09 13.86
CA GLU A 314 -12.28 -30.39 14.32
C GLU A 314 -12.81 -29.29 15.24
N LYS A 315 -11.96 -28.70 16.09
CA LYS A 315 -12.30 -27.52 16.92
C LYS A 315 -12.66 -26.32 16.06
N LEU A 316 -11.91 -26.08 14.99
CA LEU A 316 -12.18 -24.98 14.07
C LEU A 316 -13.55 -25.17 13.39
N LYS A 317 -13.86 -26.39 12.97
CA LYS A 317 -15.14 -26.72 12.38
C LYS A 317 -16.29 -26.52 13.38
N GLU A 318 -16.15 -26.98 14.60
CA GLU A 318 -17.16 -26.77 15.66
C GLU A 318 -17.41 -25.29 15.93
N ILE A 319 -16.36 -24.45 15.92
CA ILE A 319 -16.49 -23.00 16.08
C ILE A 319 -17.22 -22.40 14.88
N THR A 320 -16.90 -22.84 13.66
CA THR A 320 -17.53 -22.34 12.43
C THR A 320 -19.02 -22.71 12.39
N ASP A 321 -19.37 -23.95 12.67
CA ASP A 321 -20.77 -24.43 12.71
C ASP A 321 -21.59 -23.66 13.75
N ARG A 322 -20.99 -23.32 14.91
CA ARG A 322 -21.64 -22.50 15.95
C ARG A 322 -21.79 -21.03 15.55
N LEU A 323 -20.81 -20.48 14.85
CA LEU A 323 -20.90 -19.13 14.28
C LEU A 323 -22.04 -19.03 13.26
N GLU A 324 -22.16 -19.99 12.35
CA GLU A 324 -23.24 -20.05 11.38
C GLU A 324 -24.62 -20.13 12.06
N GLN A 325 -24.73 -20.93 13.09
CA GLN A 325 -25.94 -21.00 13.92
C GLN A 325 -26.24 -19.65 14.58
N GLY A 326 -25.22 -19.00 15.17
CA GLY A 326 -25.39 -17.69 15.82
C GLY A 326 -25.77 -16.58 14.82
N ILE A 327 -25.23 -16.61 13.61
CA ILE A 327 -25.61 -15.67 12.53
C ILE A 327 -27.08 -15.89 12.12
N ALA A 328 -27.50 -17.14 11.96
CA ALA A 328 -28.90 -17.46 11.65
C ALA A 328 -29.88 -16.95 12.75
N GLU A 329 -29.48 -17.01 14.01
CA GLU A 329 -30.28 -16.53 15.13
C GLU A 329 -30.29 -15.00 15.28
N LEU A 330 -29.32 -14.28 14.65
CA LEU A 330 -29.31 -12.80 14.61
C LEU A 330 -30.49 -12.20 13.84
N PHE A 331 -31.15 -12.95 12.98
CA PHE A 331 -32.37 -12.47 12.30
C PHE A 331 -33.57 -12.33 13.24
N ASP A 332 -33.50 -12.80 14.48
CA ASP A 332 -34.46 -12.48 15.53
C ASP A 332 -34.27 -11.04 16.01
N SER A 333 -35.33 -10.25 16.03
CA SER A 333 -35.27 -8.81 16.31
C SER A 333 -34.75 -8.42 17.68
N GLU A 334 -34.92 -9.29 18.69
CA GLU A 334 -34.38 -9.04 20.04
C GLU A 334 -32.89 -9.34 20.10
N ARG A 335 -32.43 -10.42 19.48
CA ARG A 335 -31.01 -10.77 19.40
C ARG A 335 -30.22 -9.81 18.54
N TYR A 336 -30.83 -9.30 17.49
CA TYR A 336 -30.23 -8.24 16.66
C TYR A 336 -29.96 -6.96 17.47
N ARG A 337 -30.89 -6.57 18.33
CA ARG A 337 -30.69 -5.42 19.25
C ARG A 337 -29.55 -5.67 20.26
N GLU A 338 -29.42 -6.88 20.77
CA GLU A 338 -28.31 -7.26 21.66
C GLU A 338 -26.97 -7.23 20.92
N TYR A 339 -26.95 -7.76 19.71
CA TYR A 339 -25.79 -7.69 18.84
C TYR A 339 -25.36 -6.24 18.58
N LEU A 340 -26.28 -5.34 18.22
CA LEU A 340 -25.99 -3.92 18.03
C LEU A 340 -25.42 -3.26 19.28
N LYS A 341 -25.91 -3.61 20.47
CA LYS A 341 -25.33 -3.13 21.73
C LYS A 341 -23.91 -3.62 21.96
N VAL A 342 -23.62 -4.87 21.62
CA VAL A 342 -22.28 -5.43 21.71
C VAL A 342 -21.37 -4.75 20.66
N MET A 343 -21.84 -4.60 19.44
CA MET A 343 -21.11 -3.95 18.37
C MET A 343 -20.74 -2.50 18.71
N SER A 344 -21.66 -1.74 19.32
CA SER A 344 -21.41 -0.37 19.75
C SER A 344 -20.33 -0.24 20.84
N LYS A 345 -20.17 -1.28 21.67
CA LYS A 345 -19.12 -1.34 22.70
C LYS A 345 -17.79 -1.85 22.19
N PHE A 346 -17.82 -2.75 21.22
CA PHE A 346 -16.67 -3.49 20.72
C PHE A 346 -16.47 -3.27 19.20
N HIS A 347 -16.59 -2.05 18.76
CA HIS A 347 -16.50 -1.64 17.34
C HIS A 347 -15.13 -1.96 16.69
N ASN A 348 -14.09 -2.17 17.49
CA ASN A 348 -12.76 -2.55 17.01
C ASN A 348 -12.59 -4.06 16.77
N TYR A 349 -13.62 -4.86 17.01
CA TYR A 349 -13.58 -6.29 16.79
C TYR A 349 -14.22 -6.65 15.44
N SER A 350 -13.70 -7.70 14.80
CA SER A 350 -14.31 -8.21 13.57
C SER A 350 -15.76 -8.66 13.80
N PHE A 351 -16.59 -8.64 12.77
CA PHE A 351 -17.98 -9.12 12.81
C PHE A 351 -18.10 -10.47 13.51
N ARG A 352 -17.25 -11.46 13.14
CA ARG A 352 -17.26 -12.79 13.75
C ARG A 352 -17.01 -12.75 15.25
N ASN A 353 -16.04 -11.96 15.70
CA ASN A 353 -15.74 -11.82 17.12
C ASN A 353 -16.87 -11.10 17.86
N THR A 354 -17.48 -10.08 17.27
CA THR A 354 -18.63 -9.38 17.87
C THR A 354 -19.82 -10.31 18.01
N VAL A 355 -20.10 -11.17 17.02
CA VAL A 355 -21.14 -12.21 17.12
C VAL A 355 -20.83 -13.20 18.25
N LEU A 356 -19.59 -13.66 18.36
CA LEU A 356 -19.17 -14.56 19.44
C LEU A 356 -19.34 -13.93 20.83
N ILE A 357 -19.02 -12.64 20.99
CA ILE A 357 -19.22 -11.90 22.23
C ILE A 357 -20.73 -11.79 22.54
N ALA A 358 -21.54 -11.43 21.54
CA ALA A 358 -22.99 -11.32 21.71
C ALA A 358 -23.65 -12.66 22.11
N MET A 359 -23.14 -13.77 21.56
CA MET A 359 -23.64 -15.11 21.88
C MET A 359 -23.24 -15.58 23.28
N GLN A 360 -21.98 -15.31 23.69
CA GLN A 360 -21.42 -15.87 24.94
C GLN A 360 -21.61 -14.96 26.15
N LYS A 361 -21.47 -13.63 25.95
CA LYS A 361 -21.49 -12.65 27.02
C LYS A 361 -21.94 -11.27 26.52
N PRO A 362 -23.21 -11.09 26.20
CA PRO A 362 -23.71 -9.83 25.64
C PRO A 362 -23.58 -8.63 26.58
N ASP A 363 -23.44 -8.87 27.89
CA ASP A 363 -23.23 -7.87 28.93
C ASP A 363 -21.76 -7.59 29.25
N ALA A 364 -20.80 -8.18 28.49
CA ALA A 364 -19.38 -7.97 28.71
C ALA A 364 -19.03 -6.48 28.68
N SER A 365 -18.17 -6.06 29.61
CA SER A 365 -17.61 -4.70 29.66
C SER A 365 -16.22 -4.63 29.06
N LEU A 366 -15.47 -5.73 29.09
CA LEU A 366 -14.11 -5.89 28.57
C LEU A 366 -13.95 -7.26 27.94
N VAL A 367 -13.33 -7.28 26.75
CA VAL A 367 -12.94 -8.51 26.05
C VAL A 367 -11.51 -8.31 25.56
N ALA A 368 -10.69 -9.34 25.68
CA ALA A 368 -9.33 -9.33 25.14
C ALA A 368 -8.92 -10.73 24.69
N GLY A 369 -7.93 -10.83 23.82
CA GLY A 369 -7.33 -12.09 23.46
C GLY A 369 -6.59 -12.72 24.65
N PHE A 370 -6.44 -14.05 24.61
CA PHE A 370 -5.81 -14.83 25.71
C PHE A 370 -4.43 -14.29 26.11
N SER A 371 -3.64 -13.79 25.14
CA SER A 371 -2.32 -13.21 25.39
C SER A 371 -2.36 -11.90 26.20
N ALA A 372 -3.45 -11.15 26.11
CA ALA A 372 -3.61 -9.87 26.82
C ALA A 372 -4.05 -10.04 28.28
N TRP A 373 -4.51 -11.24 28.67
CA TRP A 373 -4.88 -11.60 30.05
C TRP A 373 -3.75 -12.27 30.83
N LYS A 374 -2.59 -12.51 30.22
CA LYS A 374 -1.37 -12.99 30.87
C LYS A 374 -0.52 -11.83 31.36
#